data_651db52210fc66268ecd73206b3f30f0
#
_entry.id   651db52210fc66268ecd73206b3f30f0
#
_cell.length_a   1.000
_cell.length_b   1.000
_cell.length_c   1.000
_cell.angle_alpha   90.00
_cell.angle_beta   90.00
_cell.angle_gamma   90.00
#
_symmetry.space_group_name_H-M   'P 1'
#
loop_
_entity.id
_entity.type
_entity.pdbx_description
1 polymer ?
#
loop_
_entity_poly.entity_id
_entity_poly.type
_entity_poly.pdbx_seq_one_letter_code
_entity_poly.pdbx_strand_id
1 'polypeptide(L)'
;MTQQIIECVPNFSEGRRQKVIDAIVAAIRDVRGVKVLDVKADADHNRTVITFVGGSEAIEEAAFRGIAQAAKMIDMDAHEGEHPRLGATDVVPFVPIQGATMDDCVAIAARLGARVGSELEIPVYLYEAAATNPARRNLADVRRGEYEGLKQEIEFNPARAPDFGPRRLGKAGATVIGARPPLIAFNIYLNTDDISIAQKIARAVRHSSGGLRYVKALGLLVEGRAQVSMNLTDYRKTPIHRVVEMIRREAARYGVSVVSSELVGLTPQQALLDTALYYLQLDGFSLDQVLESHLAER
;
A
#
# COMPACT_ATOMS: atom_id res chain seq x y z
N MET A 1 -13.94 -23.43 -13.09
CA MET A 1 -12.78 -22.52 -13.00
C MET A 1 -13.07 -21.56 -11.86
N THR A 2 -12.25 -21.56 -10.83
CA THR A 2 -12.37 -20.60 -9.71
C THR A 2 -12.27 -19.18 -10.25
N GLN A 3 -13.23 -18.34 -9.90
CA GLN A 3 -13.25 -16.93 -10.31
C GLN A 3 -11.95 -16.26 -9.86
N GLN A 4 -11.21 -15.65 -10.79
CA GLN A 4 -10.00 -14.90 -10.48
C GLN A 4 -10.35 -13.61 -9.75
N ILE A 5 -9.76 -13.37 -8.58
CA ILE A 5 -9.93 -12.16 -7.78
C ILE A 5 -8.56 -11.54 -7.54
N ILE A 6 -8.41 -10.31 -8.01
CA ILE A 6 -7.24 -9.46 -7.79
C ILE A 6 -7.70 -8.23 -7.03
N GLU A 7 -6.92 -7.80 -6.05
CA GLU A 7 -7.10 -6.56 -5.32
C GLU A 7 -6.23 -5.47 -5.95
N CYS A 8 -6.75 -4.25 -6.02
CA CYS A 8 -5.98 -3.06 -6.34
C CYS A 8 -6.17 -2.01 -5.24
N VAL A 9 -5.07 -1.38 -4.81
CA VAL A 9 -5.05 -0.45 -3.67
C VAL A 9 -4.34 0.85 -4.05
N PRO A 10 -4.86 1.61 -5.04
CA PRO A 10 -4.23 2.86 -5.44
C PRO A 10 -4.30 3.92 -4.35
N ASN A 11 -3.26 4.76 -4.34
CA ASN A 11 -3.17 5.95 -3.51
C ASN A 11 -3.25 7.18 -4.41
N PHE A 12 -4.15 8.09 -4.05
CA PHE A 12 -4.36 9.35 -4.75
C PHE A 12 -3.94 10.53 -3.88
N SER A 13 -3.31 11.52 -4.46
CA SER A 13 -2.85 12.75 -3.79
C SER A 13 -4.00 13.74 -3.62
N GLU A 14 -5.02 13.33 -2.89
CA GLU A 14 -6.21 14.11 -2.55
C GLU A 14 -6.88 13.51 -1.30
N GLY A 15 -7.00 14.27 -0.26
CA GLY A 15 -7.64 13.83 0.98
C GLY A 15 -8.62 14.87 1.56
N ARG A 16 -8.78 16.02 0.88
CA ARG A 16 -9.51 17.19 1.40
C ARG A 16 -10.75 17.53 0.57
N ARG A 17 -10.67 17.40 -0.76
CA ARG A 17 -11.78 17.77 -1.68
C ARG A 17 -12.68 16.56 -1.95
N GLN A 18 -13.72 16.39 -1.14
CA GLN A 18 -14.65 15.25 -1.23
C GLN A 18 -15.18 15.02 -2.66
N LYS A 19 -15.50 16.07 -3.41
CA LYS A 19 -15.96 15.97 -4.80
C LYS A 19 -14.94 15.30 -5.73
N VAL A 20 -13.65 15.49 -5.50
CA VAL A 20 -12.60 14.85 -6.29
C VAL A 20 -12.50 13.37 -5.93
N ILE A 21 -12.55 13.07 -4.63
CA ILE A 21 -12.55 11.69 -4.11
C ILE A 21 -13.74 10.92 -4.69
N ASP A 22 -14.95 11.50 -4.59
CA ASP A 22 -16.18 10.88 -5.11
C ASP A 22 -16.12 10.62 -6.61
N ALA A 23 -15.55 11.56 -7.38
CA ALA A 23 -15.39 11.42 -8.83
C ALA A 23 -14.42 10.28 -9.19
N ILE A 24 -13.33 10.12 -8.45
CA ILE A 24 -12.37 9.00 -8.65
C ILE A 24 -13.04 7.68 -8.28
N VAL A 25 -13.74 7.62 -7.14
CA VAL A 25 -14.48 6.44 -6.69
C VAL A 25 -15.55 6.03 -7.69
N ALA A 26 -16.31 7.00 -8.23
CA ALA A 26 -17.33 6.76 -9.25
C ALA A 26 -16.71 6.16 -10.52
N ALA A 27 -15.61 6.73 -11.03
CA ALA A 27 -14.92 6.23 -12.22
C ALA A 27 -14.45 4.77 -12.08
N ILE A 28 -14.01 4.37 -10.88
CA ILE A 28 -13.63 2.99 -10.57
C ILE A 28 -14.87 2.09 -10.47
N ARG A 29 -15.91 2.54 -9.75
CA ARG A 29 -17.13 1.76 -9.46
C ARG A 29 -17.94 1.47 -10.72
N ASP A 30 -17.91 2.35 -11.71
CA ASP A 30 -18.66 2.22 -12.97
C ASP A 30 -18.11 1.11 -13.88
N VAL A 31 -16.99 0.50 -13.54
CA VAL A 31 -16.48 -0.65 -14.28
C VAL A 31 -17.20 -1.92 -13.85
N ARG A 32 -17.90 -2.55 -14.79
CA ARG A 32 -18.61 -3.82 -14.53
C ARG A 32 -17.64 -4.91 -14.07
N GLY A 33 -17.99 -5.61 -13.00
CA GLY A 33 -17.17 -6.69 -12.43
C GLY A 33 -16.14 -6.22 -11.40
N VAL A 34 -16.18 -4.93 -11.03
CA VAL A 34 -15.38 -4.35 -9.95
C VAL A 34 -16.24 -4.08 -8.72
N LYS A 35 -15.70 -4.36 -7.55
CA LYS A 35 -16.30 -4.03 -6.26
C LYS A 35 -15.32 -3.17 -5.46
N VAL A 36 -15.72 -1.92 -5.17
CA VAL A 36 -15.01 -1.05 -4.20
C VAL A 36 -15.29 -1.57 -2.80
N LEU A 37 -14.25 -1.85 -2.03
CA LEU A 37 -14.31 -2.42 -0.69
C LEU A 37 -14.11 -1.37 0.40
N ASP A 38 -13.19 -0.41 0.18
CA ASP A 38 -12.84 0.61 1.17
C ASP A 38 -12.39 1.90 0.48
N VAL A 39 -12.69 3.03 1.13
CA VAL A 39 -12.24 4.38 0.72
C VAL A 39 -11.80 5.12 1.97
N LYS A 40 -10.51 5.34 2.11
CA LYS A 40 -9.93 5.97 3.29
C LYS A 40 -9.22 7.26 2.92
N ALA A 41 -9.85 8.39 3.22
CA ALA A 41 -9.29 9.73 3.03
C ALA A 41 -8.60 10.21 4.31
N ASP A 42 -7.48 10.91 4.13
CA ASP A 42 -6.69 11.51 5.19
C ASP A 42 -6.35 12.95 4.79
N ALA A 43 -6.92 13.92 5.52
CA ALA A 43 -6.78 15.33 5.22
C ALA A 43 -5.40 15.89 5.58
N ASP A 44 -4.74 15.37 6.60
CA ASP A 44 -3.41 15.82 7.06
C ASP A 44 -2.35 15.39 6.04
N HIS A 45 -2.40 14.11 5.66
CA HIS A 45 -1.54 13.58 4.60
C HIS A 45 -1.96 14.03 3.20
N ASN A 46 -3.15 14.64 3.05
CA ASN A 46 -3.78 14.99 1.77
C ASN A 46 -3.75 13.84 0.77
N ARG A 47 -4.27 12.68 1.20
CA ARG A 47 -4.19 11.41 0.48
C ARG A 47 -5.47 10.60 0.65
N THR A 48 -5.87 9.90 -0.39
CA THR A 48 -6.93 8.88 -0.32
C THR A 48 -6.39 7.53 -0.80
N VAL A 49 -6.69 6.49 -0.04
CA VAL A 49 -6.47 5.10 -0.43
C VAL A 49 -7.81 4.48 -0.79
N ILE A 50 -7.91 3.91 -1.99
CA ILE A 50 -9.12 3.22 -2.44
C ILE A 50 -8.77 1.75 -2.64
N THR A 51 -9.51 0.85 -1.99
CA THR A 51 -9.35 -0.60 -2.14
C THR A 51 -10.50 -1.16 -2.96
N PHE A 52 -10.19 -1.85 -4.05
CA PHE A 52 -11.21 -2.53 -4.88
C PHE A 52 -10.70 -3.86 -5.41
N VAL A 53 -11.63 -4.73 -5.79
CA VAL A 53 -11.34 -6.06 -6.31
C VAL A 53 -12.10 -6.31 -7.62
N GLY A 54 -11.54 -7.19 -8.44
CA GLY A 54 -12.16 -7.62 -9.70
C GLY A 54 -11.35 -8.71 -10.39
N GLY A 55 -11.86 -9.20 -11.51
CA GLY A 55 -11.08 -10.05 -12.43
C GLY A 55 -10.06 -9.22 -13.21
N SER A 56 -9.12 -9.91 -13.88
CA SER A 56 -7.94 -9.30 -14.54
C SER A 56 -8.27 -8.09 -15.45
N GLU A 57 -9.22 -8.24 -16.36
CA GLU A 57 -9.58 -7.16 -17.31
C GLU A 57 -10.30 -6.00 -16.60
N ALA A 58 -11.25 -6.33 -15.73
CA ALA A 58 -12.05 -5.33 -15.02
C ALA A 58 -11.18 -4.50 -14.05
N ILE A 59 -10.24 -5.13 -13.33
CA ILE A 59 -9.36 -4.46 -12.38
C ILE A 59 -8.40 -3.51 -13.09
N GLU A 60 -7.89 -3.88 -14.27
CA GLU A 60 -7.01 -3.05 -15.10
C GLU A 60 -7.76 -1.81 -15.61
N GLU A 61 -8.97 -1.99 -16.15
CA GLU A 61 -9.81 -0.89 -16.63
C GLU A 61 -10.20 0.07 -15.50
N ALA A 62 -10.56 -0.46 -14.32
CA ALA A 62 -10.92 0.37 -13.18
C ALA A 62 -9.73 1.21 -12.67
N ALA A 63 -8.54 0.61 -12.60
CA ALA A 63 -7.33 1.32 -12.25
C ALA A 63 -7.02 2.43 -13.25
N PHE A 64 -7.13 2.15 -14.56
CA PHE A 64 -6.94 3.14 -15.61
C PHE A 64 -7.91 4.32 -15.49
N ARG A 65 -9.22 4.05 -15.28
CA ARG A 65 -10.22 5.12 -15.13
C ARG A 65 -9.97 5.96 -13.87
N GLY A 66 -9.57 5.33 -12.76
CA GLY A 66 -9.19 6.05 -11.55
C GLY A 66 -8.00 6.97 -11.78
N ILE A 67 -6.94 6.49 -12.45
CA ILE A 67 -5.77 7.29 -12.82
C ILE A 67 -6.16 8.45 -13.74
N ALA A 68 -6.93 8.18 -14.78
CA ALA A 68 -7.37 9.19 -15.73
C ALA A 68 -8.24 10.28 -15.07
N GLN A 69 -9.10 9.89 -14.13
CA GLN A 69 -9.94 10.84 -13.39
C GLN A 69 -9.11 11.70 -12.43
N ALA A 70 -8.16 11.09 -11.70
CA ALA A 70 -7.25 11.81 -10.82
C ALA A 70 -6.38 12.81 -11.58
N ALA A 71 -5.84 12.42 -12.74
CA ALA A 71 -5.02 13.26 -13.59
C ALA A 71 -5.74 14.52 -14.10
N LYS A 72 -7.07 14.45 -14.28
CA LYS A 72 -7.90 15.61 -14.70
C LYS A 72 -8.16 16.58 -13.57
N MET A 73 -8.19 16.12 -12.31
CA MET A 73 -8.73 16.90 -11.18
C MET A 73 -7.67 17.32 -10.16
N ILE A 74 -6.51 16.67 -10.16
CA ILE A 74 -5.43 16.93 -9.21
C ILE A 74 -4.26 17.58 -9.95
N ASP A 75 -3.87 18.77 -9.48
CA ASP A 75 -2.70 19.50 -9.98
C ASP A 75 -1.57 19.38 -8.96
N MET A 76 -0.52 18.64 -9.32
CA MET A 76 0.61 18.38 -8.42
C MET A 76 1.47 19.62 -8.17
N ASP A 77 1.42 20.63 -9.04
CA ASP A 77 2.11 21.89 -8.82
C ASP A 77 1.48 22.73 -7.68
N ALA A 78 0.21 22.46 -7.37
CA ALA A 78 -0.53 23.11 -6.27
C ALA A 78 -0.77 22.18 -5.08
N HIS A 79 -0.33 20.91 -5.15
CA HIS A 79 -0.59 19.93 -4.10
C HIS A 79 0.38 20.05 -2.94
N GLU A 80 -0.17 20.15 -1.72
CA GLU A 80 0.57 20.12 -0.45
C GLU A 80 0.01 19.02 0.47
N GLY A 81 0.88 18.22 1.07
CA GLY A 81 0.54 17.16 2.03
C GLY A 81 1.80 16.52 2.60
N GLU A 82 1.70 15.92 3.78
CA GLU A 82 2.85 15.32 4.49
C GLU A 82 3.27 13.95 3.90
N HIS A 83 2.41 13.34 3.08
CA HIS A 83 2.71 12.02 2.51
C HIS A 83 3.64 12.14 1.30
N PRO A 84 4.74 11.34 1.24
CA PRO A 84 5.61 11.27 0.06
C PRO A 84 4.83 10.85 -1.19
N ARG A 85 4.94 11.59 -2.27
CA ARG A 85 4.17 11.36 -3.50
C ARG A 85 4.94 11.76 -4.77
N LEU A 86 4.59 11.11 -5.88
CA LEU A 86 5.15 11.40 -7.21
C LEU A 86 4.11 11.99 -8.17
N GLY A 87 2.83 11.79 -7.92
CA GLY A 87 1.77 12.29 -8.80
C GLY A 87 0.37 12.20 -8.24
N ALA A 88 -0.59 12.64 -9.02
CA ALA A 88 -2.02 12.64 -8.71
C ALA A 88 -2.53 11.24 -8.32
N THR A 89 -2.07 10.22 -9.05
CA THR A 89 -2.11 8.82 -8.62
C THR A 89 -0.69 8.41 -8.31
N ASP A 90 -0.37 8.33 -7.02
CA ASP A 90 1.00 8.11 -6.57
C ASP A 90 1.45 6.65 -6.79
N VAL A 91 0.67 5.68 -6.30
CA VAL A 91 1.00 4.26 -6.44
C VAL A 91 -0.22 3.40 -6.72
N VAL A 92 -0.07 2.39 -7.58
CA VAL A 92 -1.13 1.44 -8.00
C VAL A 92 -0.60 0.01 -7.85
N PRO A 93 -0.75 -0.63 -6.70
CA PRO A 93 -0.39 -2.02 -6.49
C PRO A 93 -1.51 -2.98 -6.89
N PHE A 94 -1.16 -4.05 -7.62
CA PHE A 94 -2.00 -5.22 -7.80
C PHE A 94 -1.57 -6.33 -6.85
N VAL A 95 -2.55 -7.01 -6.25
CA VAL A 95 -2.34 -8.02 -5.21
C VAL A 95 -3.16 -9.27 -5.56
N PRO A 96 -2.53 -10.45 -5.73
CA PRO A 96 -3.26 -11.67 -6.00
C PRO A 96 -4.00 -12.15 -4.74
N ILE A 97 -5.32 -12.36 -4.84
CA ILE A 97 -6.16 -12.79 -3.71
C ILE A 97 -6.61 -14.24 -3.89
N GLN A 98 -7.33 -14.56 -4.98
CA GLN A 98 -7.88 -15.89 -5.23
C GLN A 98 -7.81 -16.21 -6.71
N GLY A 99 -7.36 -17.42 -7.06
CA GLY A 99 -7.28 -17.86 -8.45
C GLY A 99 -6.38 -17.04 -9.37
N ALA A 100 -5.59 -16.10 -8.80
CA ALA A 100 -4.63 -15.25 -9.48
C ALA A 100 -3.22 -15.49 -8.92
N THR A 101 -2.22 -15.33 -9.75
CA THR A 101 -0.81 -15.44 -9.42
C THR A 101 -0.13 -14.07 -9.35
N MET A 102 1.07 -14.01 -8.81
CA MET A 102 1.89 -12.81 -8.85
C MET A 102 2.24 -12.42 -10.29
N ASP A 103 2.48 -13.41 -11.16
CA ASP A 103 2.82 -13.17 -12.56
C ASP A 103 1.64 -12.55 -13.32
N ASP A 104 0.39 -12.95 -13.01
CA ASP A 104 -0.79 -12.29 -13.55
C ASP A 104 -0.84 -10.81 -13.17
N CYS A 105 -0.55 -10.50 -11.91
CA CYS A 105 -0.52 -9.12 -11.41
C CYS A 105 0.63 -8.31 -12.05
N VAL A 106 1.78 -8.91 -12.28
CA VAL A 106 2.92 -8.29 -13.00
C VAL A 106 2.53 -7.97 -14.44
N ALA A 107 1.85 -8.91 -15.12
CA ALA A 107 1.39 -8.70 -16.49
C ALA A 107 0.36 -7.55 -16.58
N ILE A 108 -0.58 -7.47 -15.62
CA ILE A 108 -1.54 -6.35 -15.54
C ILE A 108 -0.80 -5.03 -15.31
N ALA A 109 0.15 -4.99 -14.38
CA ALA A 109 0.92 -3.79 -14.07
C ALA A 109 1.66 -3.27 -15.31
N ALA A 110 2.25 -4.15 -16.11
CA ALA A 110 2.96 -3.79 -17.34
C ALA A 110 2.01 -3.25 -18.42
N ARG A 111 0.85 -3.90 -18.66
CA ARG A 111 -0.15 -3.44 -19.63
C ARG A 111 -0.74 -2.08 -19.22
N LEU A 112 -1.14 -1.95 -17.94
CA LEU A 112 -1.65 -0.68 -17.43
C LEU A 112 -0.60 0.42 -17.54
N GLY A 113 0.66 0.13 -17.21
CA GLY A 113 1.76 1.09 -17.32
C GLY A 113 1.96 1.58 -18.74
N ALA A 114 1.98 0.68 -19.72
CA ALA A 114 2.08 1.02 -21.12
C ALA A 114 0.91 1.90 -21.60
N ARG A 115 -0.32 1.55 -21.18
CA ARG A 115 -1.53 2.28 -21.52
C ARG A 115 -1.55 3.68 -20.90
N VAL A 116 -1.21 3.82 -19.62
CA VAL A 116 -1.11 5.11 -18.92
C VAL A 116 -0.06 6.00 -19.58
N GLY A 117 1.10 5.44 -19.89
CA GLY A 117 2.17 6.18 -20.57
C GLY A 117 1.79 6.68 -21.96
N SER A 118 1.06 5.88 -22.75
CA SER A 118 0.68 6.21 -24.13
C SER A 118 -0.58 7.07 -24.23
N GLU A 119 -1.64 6.80 -23.43
CA GLU A 119 -2.92 7.47 -23.58
C GLU A 119 -3.06 8.71 -22.69
N LEU A 120 -2.40 8.73 -21.52
CA LEU A 120 -2.47 9.85 -20.58
C LEU A 120 -1.19 10.70 -20.55
N GLU A 121 -0.14 10.29 -21.26
CA GLU A 121 1.18 10.93 -21.27
C GLU A 121 1.76 11.12 -19.85
N ILE A 122 1.47 10.19 -18.92
CA ILE A 122 1.98 10.18 -17.56
C ILE A 122 3.20 9.26 -17.49
N PRO A 123 4.36 9.72 -16.97
CA PRO A 123 5.49 8.85 -16.69
C PRO A 123 5.13 7.74 -15.70
N VAL A 124 5.47 6.50 -16.02
CA VAL A 124 5.18 5.33 -15.19
C VAL A 124 6.46 4.62 -14.80
N TYR A 125 6.57 4.29 -13.51
CA TYR A 125 7.64 3.48 -12.93
C TYR A 125 7.08 2.16 -12.43
N LEU A 126 7.63 1.04 -12.92
CA LEU A 126 7.27 -0.27 -12.41
C LEU A 126 8.03 -0.58 -11.11
N TYR A 127 7.35 -1.16 -10.11
CA TYR A 127 7.94 -1.42 -8.80
C TYR A 127 7.59 -2.81 -8.24
N GLU A 128 8.26 -3.18 -7.13
CA GLU A 128 8.14 -4.47 -6.43
C GLU A 128 8.34 -5.67 -7.37
N ALA A 129 7.38 -6.60 -7.47
CA ALA A 129 7.50 -7.76 -8.35
C ALA A 129 7.51 -7.39 -9.85
N ALA A 130 6.89 -6.27 -10.24
CA ALA A 130 6.87 -5.78 -11.61
C ALA A 130 8.10 -4.95 -12.00
N ALA A 131 9.01 -4.66 -11.04
CA ALA A 131 10.18 -3.81 -11.30
C ALA A 131 11.08 -4.37 -12.40
N THR A 132 11.31 -3.59 -13.45
CA THR A 132 12.28 -3.89 -14.54
C THR A 132 13.71 -3.55 -14.12
N ASN A 133 13.87 -2.65 -13.14
CA ASN A 133 15.15 -2.26 -12.56
C ASN A 133 15.20 -2.64 -11.08
N PRO A 134 16.24 -3.38 -10.60
CA PRO A 134 16.37 -3.76 -9.19
C PRO A 134 16.29 -2.58 -8.21
N ALA A 135 16.76 -1.38 -8.59
CA ALA A 135 16.67 -0.17 -7.76
C ALA A 135 15.23 0.31 -7.52
N ARG A 136 14.25 -0.20 -8.27
CA ARG A 136 12.82 0.16 -8.16
C ARG A 136 11.99 -0.86 -7.39
N ARG A 137 12.60 -1.91 -6.85
CA ARG A 137 11.88 -2.90 -6.03
C ARG A 137 11.29 -2.29 -4.77
N ASN A 138 11.91 -1.28 -4.20
CA ASN A 138 11.40 -0.62 -3.01
C ASN A 138 10.77 0.72 -3.37
N LEU A 139 9.48 0.88 -3.09
CA LEU A 139 8.71 2.10 -3.37
C LEU A 139 9.36 3.37 -2.78
N ALA A 140 9.99 3.27 -1.59
CA ALA A 140 10.64 4.41 -0.96
C ALA A 140 11.84 4.94 -1.79
N ASP A 141 12.54 4.04 -2.50
CA ASP A 141 13.65 4.44 -3.37
C ASP A 141 13.14 5.09 -4.67
N VAL A 142 12.02 4.62 -5.21
CA VAL A 142 11.36 5.23 -6.37
C VAL A 142 10.89 6.65 -6.04
N ARG A 143 10.30 6.84 -4.83
CA ARG A 143 9.79 8.14 -4.35
C ARG A 143 10.87 9.11 -3.89
N ARG A 144 12.15 8.74 -3.90
CA ARG A 144 13.23 9.61 -3.39
C ARG A 144 13.24 10.96 -4.12
N GLY A 145 13.19 12.05 -3.34
CA GLY A 145 13.08 13.42 -3.85
C GLY A 145 11.66 13.85 -4.18
N GLU A 146 10.70 12.95 -4.09
CA GLU A 146 9.27 13.19 -4.32
C GLU A 146 8.97 13.82 -5.68
N TYR A 147 7.79 14.41 -5.85
CA TYR A 147 7.39 15.10 -7.07
C TYR A 147 8.38 16.21 -7.46
N GLU A 148 8.81 17.00 -6.49
CA GLU A 148 9.67 18.17 -6.67
C GLU A 148 11.05 17.77 -7.19
N GLY A 149 11.67 16.76 -6.57
CA GLY A 149 12.96 16.25 -7.03
C GLY A 149 12.87 15.54 -8.37
N LEU A 150 11.79 14.76 -8.58
CA LEU A 150 11.59 14.11 -9.86
C LEU A 150 11.39 15.13 -10.99
N LYS A 151 10.66 16.22 -10.74
CA LYS A 151 10.44 17.29 -11.72
C LYS A 151 11.74 17.94 -12.18
N GLN A 152 12.72 18.04 -11.27
CA GLN A 152 14.03 18.60 -11.60
C GLN A 152 14.94 17.62 -12.35
N GLU A 153 14.75 16.31 -12.16
CA GLU A 153 15.69 15.29 -12.63
C GLU A 153 15.24 14.51 -13.86
N ILE A 154 13.93 14.33 -14.08
CA ILE A 154 13.39 13.35 -15.03
C ILE A 154 13.89 13.53 -16.46
N GLU A 155 14.11 14.77 -16.91
CA GLU A 155 14.55 15.07 -18.28
C GLU A 155 16.03 14.74 -18.51
N PHE A 156 16.87 14.93 -17.48
CA PHE A 156 18.33 14.91 -17.62
C PHE A 156 18.98 13.68 -16.98
N ASN A 157 18.42 13.15 -15.90
CA ASN A 157 18.98 12.04 -15.15
C ASN A 157 18.54 10.68 -15.74
N PRO A 158 19.44 9.88 -16.36
CA PRO A 158 19.08 8.57 -16.90
C PRO A 158 18.51 7.60 -15.86
N ALA A 159 18.93 7.71 -14.59
CA ALA A 159 18.40 6.86 -13.51
C ALA A 159 16.93 7.13 -13.21
N ARG A 160 16.42 8.31 -13.61
CA ARG A 160 15.02 8.72 -13.47
C ARG A 160 14.19 8.48 -14.74
N ALA A 161 14.73 7.86 -15.78
CA ALA A 161 13.96 7.53 -16.97
C ALA A 161 12.80 6.60 -16.60
N PRO A 162 11.53 6.90 -16.97
CA PRO A 162 10.39 6.04 -16.68
C PRO A 162 10.43 4.75 -17.49
N ASP A 163 9.68 3.72 -17.07
CA ASP A 163 9.50 2.51 -17.87
C ASP A 163 8.56 2.76 -19.05
N PHE A 164 7.56 3.62 -18.87
CA PHE A 164 6.61 4.03 -19.91
C PHE A 164 6.31 5.53 -19.81
N GLY A 165 5.87 6.11 -20.92
CA GLY A 165 5.48 7.51 -21.01
C GLY A 165 6.65 8.47 -21.23
N PRO A 166 6.40 9.78 -21.22
CA PRO A 166 7.39 10.80 -21.54
C PRO A 166 8.40 11.02 -20.41
N ARG A 167 9.60 11.48 -20.75
CA ARG A 167 10.61 11.92 -19.77
C ARG A 167 10.41 13.38 -19.34
N ARG A 168 9.17 13.72 -19.01
CA ARG A 168 8.79 15.04 -18.48
C ARG A 168 7.54 14.88 -17.61
N LEU A 169 7.39 15.71 -16.60
CA LEU A 169 6.16 15.74 -15.79
C LEU A 169 5.16 16.76 -16.34
N GLY A 170 3.92 16.32 -16.49
CA GLY A 170 2.76 17.19 -16.56
C GLY A 170 2.19 17.46 -15.16
N LYS A 171 1.04 18.14 -15.07
CA LYS A 171 0.35 18.47 -13.81
C LYS A 171 -0.04 17.25 -12.98
N ALA A 172 -0.26 16.10 -13.62
CA ALA A 172 -0.56 14.85 -12.93
C ALA A 172 0.67 14.19 -12.29
N GLY A 173 1.89 14.68 -12.56
CA GLY A 173 3.12 14.08 -12.06
C GLY A 173 3.43 12.74 -12.71
N ALA A 174 3.91 11.77 -11.92
CA ALA A 174 4.22 10.41 -12.33
C ALA A 174 3.48 9.39 -11.49
N THR A 175 3.29 8.18 -12.02
CA THR A 175 2.59 7.10 -11.31
C THR A 175 3.52 5.89 -11.14
N VAL A 176 3.49 5.27 -9.97
CA VAL A 176 4.21 4.02 -9.70
C VAL A 176 3.22 2.86 -9.76
N ILE A 177 3.42 1.89 -10.65
CA ILE A 177 2.52 0.76 -10.84
C ILE A 177 3.28 -0.54 -10.57
N GLY A 178 2.65 -1.51 -9.89
CA GLY A 178 3.35 -2.78 -9.64
C GLY A 178 2.48 -3.87 -9.05
N ALA A 179 3.15 -4.95 -8.67
CA ALA A 179 2.52 -6.11 -8.06
C ALA A 179 3.24 -6.49 -6.77
N ARG A 180 2.50 -6.83 -5.72
CA ARG A 180 3.05 -7.20 -4.41
C ARG A 180 2.14 -8.17 -3.65
N PRO A 181 2.66 -8.88 -2.65
CA PRO A 181 1.81 -9.59 -1.70
C PRO A 181 0.87 -8.63 -0.94
N PRO A 182 -0.18 -9.15 -0.28
CA PRO A 182 -0.99 -8.36 0.64
C PRO A 182 -0.10 -7.67 1.69
N LEU A 183 -0.26 -6.36 1.83
CA LEU A 183 0.44 -5.55 2.82
C LEU A 183 -0.52 -5.25 3.98
N ILE A 184 -0.07 -5.48 5.21
CA ILE A 184 -0.83 -5.15 6.40
C ILE A 184 -0.22 -3.91 7.04
N ALA A 185 -0.98 -2.82 7.08
CA ALA A 185 -0.63 -1.64 7.85
C ALA A 185 -1.11 -1.84 9.30
N PHE A 186 -0.17 -1.85 10.23
CA PHE A 186 -0.40 -2.23 11.62
C PHE A 186 0.36 -1.29 12.55
N ASN A 187 -0.36 -0.63 13.45
CA ASN A 187 0.19 0.32 14.39
C ASN A 187 0.07 -0.21 15.82
N ILE A 188 1.08 0.07 16.64
CA ILE A 188 1.09 -0.28 18.06
C ILE A 188 1.34 1.00 18.88
N TYR A 189 0.46 1.26 19.85
CA TYR A 189 0.55 2.38 20.77
C TYR A 189 1.19 1.96 22.10
N LEU A 190 2.07 2.83 22.60
CA LEU A 190 2.78 2.64 23.87
C LEU A 190 2.19 3.53 24.95
N ASN A 191 2.36 3.16 26.24
CA ASN A 191 1.94 3.96 27.39
C ASN A 191 2.91 5.11 27.70
N THR A 192 3.43 5.79 26.69
CA THR A 192 4.34 6.93 26.82
C THR A 192 4.09 7.93 25.69
N ASP A 193 4.46 9.18 25.89
CA ASP A 193 4.54 10.23 24.89
C ASP A 193 5.96 10.43 24.32
N ASP A 194 6.96 9.72 24.90
CA ASP A 194 8.33 9.79 24.40
C ASP A 194 8.49 9.10 23.04
N ILE A 195 8.44 9.91 21.98
CA ILE A 195 8.64 9.45 20.60
C ILE A 195 9.98 8.75 20.40
N SER A 196 11.02 9.10 21.18
CA SER A 196 12.36 8.51 21.04
C SER A 196 12.35 7.01 21.33
N ILE A 197 11.49 6.56 22.24
CA ILE A 197 11.28 5.14 22.56
C ILE A 197 10.65 4.41 21.36
N ALA A 198 9.57 4.96 20.78
CA ALA A 198 8.94 4.39 19.60
C ALA A 198 9.92 4.32 18.41
N GLN A 199 10.76 5.35 18.22
CA GLN A 199 11.79 5.36 17.19
C GLN A 199 12.87 4.28 17.39
N LYS A 200 13.29 4.04 18.65
CA LYS A 200 14.25 2.98 18.98
C LYS A 200 13.64 1.61 18.73
N ILE A 201 12.39 1.38 19.15
CA ILE A 201 11.66 0.12 18.91
C ILE A 201 11.46 -0.09 17.40
N ALA A 202 11.04 0.94 16.66
CA ALA A 202 10.89 0.86 15.21
C ALA A 202 12.20 0.45 14.51
N ARG A 203 13.34 1.00 14.95
CA ARG A 203 14.67 0.58 14.46
C ARG A 203 15.01 -0.86 14.79
N ALA A 204 14.64 -1.36 15.97
CA ALA A 204 14.89 -2.73 16.38
C ALA A 204 14.07 -3.75 15.56
N VAL A 205 12.83 -3.40 15.19
CA VAL A 205 11.93 -4.35 14.51
C VAL A 205 11.97 -4.28 12.98
N ARG A 206 12.35 -3.15 12.36
CA ARG A 206 12.34 -3.02 10.89
C ARG A 206 13.55 -3.69 10.24
N HIS A 207 13.33 -4.26 9.06
CA HIS A 207 14.35 -4.98 8.29
C HIS A 207 15.59 -4.13 7.96
N SER A 208 15.40 -2.88 7.55
CA SER A 208 16.49 -2.00 7.12
C SER A 208 17.54 -1.68 8.19
N SER A 209 17.27 -1.99 9.46
CA SER A 209 18.16 -1.81 10.59
C SER A 209 18.58 -3.16 11.24
N GLY A 210 18.38 -4.28 10.57
CA GLY A 210 18.74 -5.62 11.08
C GLY A 210 17.60 -6.33 11.84
N GLY A 211 16.38 -5.80 11.83
CA GLY A 211 15.21 -6.42 12.45
C GLY A 211 14.54 -7.47 11.54
N LEU A 212 13.25 -7.65 11.72
CA LEU A 212 12.44 -8.67 11.05
C LEU A 212 12.31 -8.39 9.54
N ARG A 213 12.61 -9.40 8.73
CA ARG A 213 12.38 -9.33 7.28
C ARG A 213 10.88 -9.10 7.02
N TYR A 214 10.56 -8.34 5.98
CA TYR A 214 9.20 -7.95 5.61
C TYR A 214 8.49 -6.99 6.59
N VAL A 215 9.24 -6.33 7.49
CA VAL A 215 8.73 -5.27 8.35
C VAL A 215 9.38 -3.95 7.98
N LYS A 216 8.56 -2.95 7.68
CA LYS A 216 8.92 -1.53 7.65
C LYS A 216 8.31 -0.89 8.88
N ALA A 217 9.05 -0.04 9.60
CA ALA A 217 8.55 0.59 10.81
C ALA A 217 9.11 2.01 11.01
N LEU A 218 8.27 2.87 11.57
CA LEU A 218 8.58 4.23 11.98
C LEU A 218 8.05 4.46 13.40
N GLY A 219 8.74 5.29 14.19
CA GLY A 219 8.24 5.80 15.47
C GLY A 219 7.62 7.16 15.25
N LEU A 220 6.38 7.34 15.67
CA LEU A 220 5.58 8.54 15.52
C LEU A 220 5.00 8.97 16.86
N LEU A 221 4.54 10.23 16.96
CA LEU A 221 3.69 10.72 18.03
C LEU A 221 2.31 10.99 17.43
N VAL A 222 1.29 10.29 17.93
CA VAL A 222 -0.09 10.40 17.43
C VAL A 222 -1.00 10.66 18.63
N GLU A 223 -1.72 11.76 18.62
CA GLU A 223 -2.63 12.15 19.71
C GLU A 223 -1.98 12.08 21.10
N GLY A 224 -0.72 12.53 21.21
CA GLY A 224 0.03 12.54 22.45
C GLY A 224 0.54 11.18 22.93
N ARG A 225 0.46 10.12 22.10
CA ARG A 225 0.99 8.78 22.40
C ARG A 225 2.06 8.36 21.41
N ALA A 226 3.12 7.78 21.92
CA ALA A 226 4.15 7.19 21.08
C ALA A 226 3.61 5.95 20.36
N GLN A 227 3.78 5.91 19.04
CA GLN A 227 3.27 4.87 18.15
C GLN A 227 4.42 4.24 17.36
N VAL A 228 4.45 2.93 17.28
CA VAL A 228 5.23 2.18 16.29
C VAL A 228 4.32 1.88 15.11
N SER A 229 4.45 2.66 14.04
CA SER A 229 3.70 2.47 12.80
C SER A 229 4.44 1.52 11.88
N MET A 230 3.75 0.52 11.33
CA MET A 230 4.38 -0.57 10.58
C MET A 230 3.62 -0.94 9.32
N ASN A 231 4.39 -1.40 8.33
CA ASN A 231 3.88 -2.13 7.19
C ASN A 231 4.52 -3.53 7.16
N LEU A 232 3.69 -4.57 7.31
CA LEU A 232 4.08 -5.95 7.08
C LEU A 232 3.89 -6.24 5.59
N THR A 233 5.00 -6.35 4.86
CA THR A 233 4.97 -6.48 3.39
C THR A 233 4.81 -7.93 2.92
N ASP A 234 4.98 -8.91 3.81
CA ASP A 234 4.66 -10.32 3.60
C ASP A 234 4.35 -10.98 4.96
N TYR A 235 3.08 -10.94 5.37
CA TYR A 235 2.63 -11.46 6.66
C TYR A 235 2.76 -12.99 6.77
N ARG A 236 2.81 -13.72 5.64
CA ARG A 236 2.98 -15.17 5.62
C ARG A 236 4.37 -15.59 6.09
N LYS A 237 5.38 -14.75 5.83
CA LYS A 237 6.76 -14.97 6.27
C LYS A 237 7.09 -14.31 7.59
N THR A 238 6.47 -13.16 7.88
CA THR A 238 6.59 -12.45 9.15
C THR A 238 5.18 -12.11 9.66
N PRO A 239 4.55 -13.05 10.42
CA PRO A 239 3.18 -12.86 10.90
C PRO A 239 3.08 -11.82 12.01
N ILE A 240 1.86 -11.27 12.19
CA ILE A 240 1.56 -10.18 13.13
C ILE A 240 2.05 -10.51 14.55
N HIS A 241 1.75 -11.70 15.06
CA HIS A 241 2.14 -12.09 16.43
C HIS A 241 3.65 -12.01 16.68
N ARG A 242 4.50 -12.36 15.72
CA ARG A 242 5.97 -12.24 15.86
C ARG A 242 6.41 -10.80 16.06
N VAL A 243 5.81 -9.90 15.31
CA VAL A 243 6.12 -8.47 15.40
C VAL A 243 5.64 -7.90 16.72
N VAL A 244 4.40 -8.27 17.15
CA VAL A 244 3.84 -7.86 18.45
C VAL A 244 4.73 -8.31 19.60
N GLU A 245 5.16 -9.58 19.62
CA GLU A 245 6.02 -10.11 20.69
C GLU A 245 7.39 -9.43 20.71
N MET A 246 7.96 -9.15 19.55
CA MET A 246 9.23 -8.42 19.50
C MET A 246 9.08 -6.99 20.05
N ILE A 247 7.99 -6.29 19.68
CA ILE A 247 7.72 -4.94 20.20
C ILE A 247 7.48 -4.96 21.71
N ARG A 248 6.72 -5.94 22.23
CA ARG A 248 6.52 -6.08 23.68
C ARG A 248 7.83 -6.22 24.44
N ARG A 249 8.75 -7.05 23.94
CA ARG A 249 10.07 -7.24 24.53
C ARG A 249 10.92 -5.97 24.47
N GLU A 250 10.94 -5.30 23.33
CA GLU A 250 11.68 -4.05 23.17
C GLU A 250 11.09 -2.95 24.06
N ALA A 251 9.76 -2.83 24.14
CA ALA A 251 9.07 -1.86 25.02
C ALA A 251 9.45 -2.07 26.50
N ALA A 252 9.46 -3.31 26.96
CA ALA A 252 9.82 -3.66 28.33
C ALA A 252 11.26 -3.20 28.71
N ARG A 253 12.20 -3.17 27.75
CA ARG A 253 13.57 -2.65 27.97
C ARG A 253 13.61 -1.18 28.36
N TYR A 254 12.61 -0.44 27.96
CA TYR A 254 12.45 1.00 28.27
C TYR A 254 11.44 1.26 29.40
N GLY A 255 10.95 0.21 30.07
CA GLY A 255 9.96 0.35 31.13
C GLY A 255 8.58 0.77 30.65
N VAL A 256 8.29 0.61 29.36
CA VAL A 256 6.99 0.93 28.76
C VAL A 256 6.26 -0.34 28.28
N SER A 257 4.95 -0.24 28.08
CA SER A 257 4.11 -1.34 27.64
C SER A 257 3.28 -0.98 26.42
N VAL A 258 2.83 -2.00 25.69
CA VAL A 258 1.83 -1.88 24.63
C VAL A 258 0.46 -1.66 25.26
N VAL A 259 -0.24 -0.62 24.85
CA VAL A 259 -1.61 -0.28 25.34
C VAL A 259 -2.68 -0.76 24.40
N SER A 260 -2.48 -0.56 23.10
CA SER A 260 -3.42 -0.92 22.06
C SER A 260 -2.71 -1.09 20.72
N SER A 261 -3.43 -1.67 19.77
CA SER A 261 -2.99 -1.77 18.38
C SER A 261 -4.12 -1.43 17.43
N GLU A 262 -3.76 -1.06 16.20
CA GLU A 262 -4.69 -0.65 15.17
C GLU A 262 -4.33 -1.33 13.84
N LEU A 263 -5.34 -1.89 13.17
CA LEU A 263 -5.25 -2.28 11.76
C LEU A 263 -5.75 -1.13 10.89
N VAL A 264 -4.94 -0.74 9.90
CA VAL A 264 -5.31 0.33 8.98
C VAL A 264 -5.69 -0.27 7.64
N GLY A 265 -6.96 -0.09 7.24
CA GLY A 265 -7.54 -0.69 6.04
C GLY A 265 -7.88 -2.17 6.20
N LEU A 266 -7.95 -2.88 5.07
CA LEU A 266 -8.35 -4.29 5.04
C LEU A 266 -7.16 -5.22 5.29
N THR A 267 -7.44 -6.32 5.97
CA THR A 267 -6.44 -7.34 6.34
C THR A 267 -6.93 -8.72 5.93
N PRO A 268 -6.07 -9.58 5.37
CA PRO A 268 -6.43 -10.96 5.09
C PRO A 268 -6.86 -11.70 6.36
N GLN A 269 -7.99 -12.40 6.30
CA GLN A 269 -8.52 -13.20 7.41
C GLN A 269 -7.46 -14.16 7.97
N GLN A 270 -6.68 -14.80 7.11
CA GLN A 270 -5.62 -15.73 7.51
C GLN A 270 -4.60 -15.11 8.47
N ALA A 271 -4.25 -13.83 8.29
CA ALA A 271 -3.29 -13.15 9.17
C ALA A 271 -3.81 -13.02 10.61
N LEU A 272 -5.13 -12.85 10.77
CA LEU A 272 -5.77 -12.79 12.08
C LEU A 272 -5.92 -14.18 12.68
N LEU A 273 -6.29 -15.18 11.88
CA LEU A 273 -6.37 -16.58 12.32
C LEU A 273 -5.00 -17.09 12.79
N ASP A 274 -3.94 -16.87 12.02
CA ASP A 274 -2.58 -17.26 12.41
C ASP A 274 -2.17 -16.63 13.75
N THR A 275 -2.59 -15.40 14.00
CA THR A 275 -2.35 -14.69 15.26
C THR A 275 -3.16 -15.27 16.40
N ALA A 276 -4.45 -15.60 16.16
CA ALA A 276 -5.30 -16.25 17.15
C ALA A 276 -4.78 -17.65 17.50
N LEU A 277 -4.40 -18.45 16.51
CA LEU A 277 -3.80 -19.78 16.71
C LEU A 277 -2.55 -19.73 17.60
N TYR A 278 -1.68 -18.76 17.36
CA TYR A 278 -0.47 -18.57 18.15
C TYR A 278 -0.79 -18.28 19.64
N TYR A 279 -1.69 -17.31 19.91
CA TYR A 279 -2.00 -16.90 21.28
C TYR A 279 -2.89 -17.89 22.02
N LEU A 280 -3.79 -18.58 21.31
CA LEU A 280 -4.68 -19.58 21.89
C LEU A 280 -4.01 -20.97 22.00
N GLN A 281 -2.83 -21.15 21.39
CA GLN A 281 -2.09 -22.43 21.38
C GLN A 281 -2.96 -23.60 20.89
N LEU A 282 -3.72 -23.38 19.81
CA LEU A 282 -4.61 -24.40 19.25
C LEU A 282 -3.85 -25.41 18.42
N ASP A 283 -3.86 -26.67 18.87
CA ASP A 283 -3.34 -27.80 18.11
C ASP A 283 -4.38 -28.37 17.14
N GLY A 284 -3.97 -28.73 15.93
CA GLY A 284 -4.82 -29.44 14.97
C GLY A 284 -5.94 -28.58 14.38
N PHE A 285 -5.88 -27.24 14.49
CA PHE A 285 -6.88 -26.37 13.91
C PHE A 285 -6.92 -26.48 12.37
N SER A 286 -8.13 -26.57 11.82
CA SER A 286 -8.42 -26.51 10.39
C SER A 286 -9.43 -25.40 10.10
N LEU A 287 -9.34 -24.81 8.90
CA LEU A 287 -10.34 -23.82 8.44
C LEU A 287 -11.75 -24.39 8.38
N ASP A 288 -11.90 -25.71 8.30
CA ASP A 288 -13.22 -26.39 8.37
C ASP A 288 -13.90 -26.24 9.74
N GLN A 289 -13.17 -25.78 10.77
CA GLN A 289 -13.73 -25.44 12.07
C GLN A 289 -14.25 -24.00 12.15
N VAL A 290 -14.07 -23.21 11.09
CA VAL A 290 -14.58 -21.84 10.99
C VAL A 290 -15.96 -21.89 10.32
N LEU A 291 -16.99 -21.45 11.04
CA LEU A 291 -18.38 -21.52 10.57
C LEU A 291 -18.60 -20.84 9.21
N GLU A 292 -18.00 -19.66 9.03
CA GLU A 292 -18.13 -18.84 7.82
C GLU A 292 -17.51 -19.51 6.59
N SER A 293 -16.52 -20.39 6.76
CA SER A 293 -15.94 -21.15 5.67
C SER A 293 -16.97 -22.04 4.96
N HIS A 294 -17.93 -22.57 5.70
CA HIS A 294 -19.03 -23.38 5.14
C HIS A 294 -20.15 -22.55 4.49
N LEU A 295 -20.19 -21.24 4.76
CA LEU A 295 -21.18 -20.33 4.16
C LEU A 295 -20.69 -19.72 2.83
N ALA A 296 -19.39 -19.68 2.60
CA ALA A 296 -18.79 -19.09 1.39
C ALA A 296 -18.83 -20.03 0.16
N GLU A 297 -19.17 -21.30 0.35
CA GLU A 297 -19.24 -22.32 -0.73
C GLU A 297 -20.56 -22.33 -1.52
N ARG A 298 -21.40 -21.29 -1.40
CA ARG A 298 -22.68 -21.20 -2.12
C ARG A 298 -22.64 -20.19 -3.27
#